data_16a75794563254a5649ef97402b0457d
#
_entry.id   16a75794563254a5649ef97402b0457d
#
_cell.length_a   1.000
_cell.length_b   1.000
_cell.length_c   1.000
_cell.angle_alpha   90.00
_cell.angle_beta   90.00
_cell.angle_gamma   90.00
#
_symmetry.space_group_name_H-M   'P 1'
#
loop_
_entity.id
_entity.type
_entity.pdbx_description
1 polymer ?
#
loop_
_entity_poly.entity_id
_entity_poly.type
_entity_poly.pdbx_seq_one_letter_code
_entity_poly.pdbx_strand_id
1 'polypeptide(L)'
;MEKKNEYGYSIGQMQAARLNADKSWPSPNDWEDTNPQTGEVRKHRGGLVGKIGTFNIDGWTTDDLKLTVLYGTKTETFTFASTAADKKAVSVADMVKDFNTAFTALKPKGIKLKAAKTVVGADYDAEYLKITTENAGDLPFFAPIGFQGKLAELLGIVGYVSTKEAKSFKDDFEKESGKTVDATSGHGIRCTIKEADKIKGVNITASFASLPNKFFALVTGNTYNEETGELYIDNAGSPPLVTFRYFVEQYEKGQNTKGSYARVKVVIFPSCQTTPTGSEASEDAFGAVELQGSGGENKRSNLPLKFIKEISLADYTQYVQS
;
A
#
# COMPACT_ATOMS: atom_id res chain seq x y z
N MET A 1 -25.01 -21.29 28.08
CA MET A 1 -24.18 -21.78 26.97
C MET A 1 -24.16 -20.71 25.91
N GLU A 2 -23.11 -19.91 25.83
CA GLU A 2 -22.92 -19.00 24.73
C GLU A 2 -22.69 -19.82 23.46
N LYS A 3 -23.58 -19.67 22.48
CA LYS A 3 -23.36 -20.22 21.14
C LYS A 3 -22.07 -19.58 20.59
N LYS A 4 -20.98 -20.33 20.47
CA LYS A 4 -19.83 -19.91 19.65
C LYS A 4 -20.37 -19.68 18.24
N ASN A 5 -20.50 -18.42 17.84
CA ASN A 5 -20.80 -18.07 16.46
C ASN A 5 -19.60 -18.56 15.61
N GLU A 6 -19.81 -19.62 14.85
CA GLU A 6 -18.83 -20.06 13.87
C GLU A 6 -18.94 -19.12 12.66
N TYR A 7 -17.86 -18.39 12.37
CA TYR A 7 -17.77 -17.52 11.21
C TYR A 7 -17.07 -18.22 10.07
N GLY A 8 -17.60 -18.05 8.85
CA GLY A 8 -16.86 -18.30 7.63
C GLY A 8 -16.01 -17.08 7.27
N TYR A 9 -14.89 -17.29 6.61
CA TYR A 9 -13.97 -16.24 6.18
C TYR A 9 -13.74 -16.34 4.68
N SER A 10 -13.69 -15.21 3.99
CA SER A 10 -13.19 -15.14 2.62
C SER A 10 -12.22 -13.94 2.46
N ILE A 11 -11.36 -14.03 1.47
CA ILE A 11 -10.58 -12.88 1.02
C ILE A 11 -11.41 -12.16 -0.02
N GLY A 12 -11.79 -10.92 0.26
CA GLY A 12 -12.56 -10.12 -0.67
C GLY A 12 -11.67 -9.60 -1.81
N GLN A 13 -10.98 -8.51 -1.57
CA GLN A 13 -10.08 -7.87 -2.51
C GLN A 13 -8.68 -7.77 -1.93
N MET A 14 -7.67 -8.01 -2.77
CA MET A 14 -6.27 -7.71 -2.47
C MET A 14 -5.81 -6.49 -3.25
N GLN A 15 -5.03 -5.66 -2.61
CA GLN A 15 -4.49 -4.45 -3.21
C GLN A 15 -2.99 -4.33 -2.88
N ALA A 16 -2.22 -3.83 -3.84
CA ALA A 16 -0.81 -3.53 -3.65
C ALA A 16 -0.48 -2.13 -4.19
N ALA A 17 0.49 -1.48 -3.57
CA ALA A 17 1.06 -0.23 -4.05
C ALA A 17 2.56 -0.20 -3.74
N ARG A 18 3.35 0.48 -4.58
CA ARG A 18 4.73 0.80 -4.22
C ARG A 18 4.73 1.77 -3.04
N LEU A 19 5.74 1.65 -2.18
CA LEU A 19 5.94 2.66 -1.15
C LEU A 19 6.22 4.02 -1.78
N ASN A 20 5.83 5.06 -1.09
CA ASN A 20 6.15 6.43 -1.44
C ASN A 20 7.66 6.65 -1.60
N ALA A 21 8.09 7.72 -2.22
CA ALA A 21 9.49 8.04 -2.42
C ALA A 21 10.28 8.18 -1.10
N ASP A 22 9.62 8.64 -0.04
CA ASP A 22 10.17 8.73 1.32
C ASP A 22 10.09 7.40 2.10
N LYS A 23 9.68 6.32 1.45
CA LYS A 23 9.43 4.99 2.04
C LYS A 23 8.26 4.94 3.01
N SER A 24 7.42 5.96 3.06
CA SER A 24 6.16 5.89 3.81
C SER A 24 5.09 5.06 3.08
N TRP A 25 4.06 4.69 3.81
CA TRP A 25 2.92 3.95 3.27
C TRP A 25 1.95 4.91 2.55
N PRO A 26 1.57 4.65 1.28
CA PRO A 26 0.59 5.47 0.58
C PRO A 26 -0.81 5.29 1.18
N SER A 27 -1.41 6.40 1.61
CA SER A 27 -2.79 6.46 2.12
C SER A 27 -3.39 7.84 1.82
N PRO A 28 -4.70 8.05 1.95
CA PRO A 28 -5.32 9.35 1.68
C PRO A 28 -4.77 10.50 2.52
N ASN A 29 -4.50 10.23 3.80
CA ASN A 29 -4.02 11.20 4.79
C ASN A 29 -3.17 10.56 5.88
N ASP A 30 -2.57 11.41 6.71
CA ASP A 30 -2.15 11.01 8.04
C ASP A 30 -3.41 10.61 8.84
N TRP A 31 -3.30 9.58 9.64
CA TRP A 31 -4.42 9.06 10.42
C TRP A 31 -3.96 8.59 11.80
N GLU A 32 -4.92 8.42 12.70
CA GLU A 32 -4.67 7.99 14.06
C GLU A 32 -5.46 6.73 14.40
N ASP A 33 -4.90 5.93 15.27
CA ASP A 33 -5.62 4.86 15.95
C ASP A 33 -5.31 4.88 17.45
N THR A 34 -6.15 4.22 18.22
CA THR A 34 -5.95 4.09 19.66
C THR A 34 -5.60 2.65 19.97
N ASN A 35 -4.50 2.44 20.70
CA ASN A 35 -4.18 1.12 21.21
C ASN A 35 -5.27 0.70 22.21
N PRO A 36 -6.02 -0.38 21.95
CA PRO A 36 -7.14 -0.77 22.79
C PRO A 36 -6.73 -1.27 24.18
N GLN A 37 -5.45 -1.63 24.38
CA GLN A 37 -4.94 -2.11 25.66
C GLN A 37 -4.40 -0.99 26.53
N THR A 38 -3.73 -0.01 25.94
CA THR A 38 -3.06 1.07 26.68
C THR A 38 -3.81 2.40 26.62
N GLY A 39 -4.76 2.56 25.69
CA GLY A 39 -5.42 3.83 25.42
C GLY A 39 -4.54 4.86 24.69
N GLU A 40 -3.30 4.49 24.33
CA GLU A 40 -2.36 5.36 23.65
C GLU A 40 -2.80 5.67 22.22
N VAL A 41 -2.79 6.95 21.86
CA VAL A 41 -3.05 7.40 20.49
C VAL A 41 -1.78 7.28 19.66
N ARG A 42 -1.84 6.50 18.60
CA ARG A 42 -0.76 6.31 17.63
C ARG A 42 -1.06 7.08 16.36
N LYS A 43 -0.08 7.89 15.94
CA LYS A 43 -0.15 8.71 14.72
C LYS A 43 0.59 8.00 13.59
N HIS A 44 -0.09 7.83 12.46
CA HIS A 44 0.43 7.19 11.28
C HIS A 44 0.56 8.20 10.15
N ARG A 45 1.75 8.25 9.54
CA ARG A 45 1.98 9.10 8.38
C ARG A 45 1.39 8.46 7.12
N GLY A 46 0.72 9.27 6.33
CA GLY A 46 0.12 8.89 5.06
C GLY A 46 0.28 10.00 4.01
N GLY A 47 -0.52 9.94 2.98
CA GLY A 47 -0.45 10.76 1.78
C GLY A 47 0.29 10.04 0.66
N LEU A 48 0.23 10.59 -0.54
CA LEU A 48 1.09 10.20 -1.66
C LEU A 48 2.31 11.12 -1.65
N VAL A 49 3.50 10.55 -1.46
CA VAL A 49 4.75 11.30 -1.43
C VAL A 49 5.58 10.98 -2.65
N GLY A 50 5.69 11.95 -3.53
CA GLY A 50 6.43 11.86 -4.79
C GLY A 50 7.93 11.99 -4.61
N LYS A 51 8.68 11.79 -5.70
CA LYS A 51 10.13 11.91 -5.73
C LYS A 51 10.59 13.35 -5.43
N ILE A 52 11.84 13.46 -5.02
CA ILE A 52 12.53 14.73 -4.76
C ILE A 52 13.24 15.27 -6.01
N GLY A 53 13.59 16.54 -5.97
CA GLY A 53 14.44 17.20 -6.97
C GLY A 53 13.66 17.98 -8.00
N THR A 54 14.25 18.12 -9.16
CA THR A 54 13.64 18.78 -10.31
C THR A 54 13.17 17.76 -11.34
N PHE A 55 12.11 18.10 -12.05
CA PHE A 55 11.47 17.22 -13.01
C PHE A 55 11.58 17.80 -14.42
N ASN A 56 12.06 16.99 -15.35
CA ASN A 56 12.14 17.39 -16.75
C ASN A 56 10.88 16.93 -17.49
N ILE A 57 10.09 17.89 -17.94
CA ILE A 57 8.90 17.72 -18.78
C ILE A 57 9.00 18.49 -20.09
N ASP A 58 10.21 18.92 -20.46
CA ASP A 58 10.45 19.63 -21.72
C ASP A 58 10.19 18.68 -22.90
N GLY A 59 9.50 19.18 -23.89
CA GLY A 59 9.10 18.38 -25.07
C GLY A 59 7.96 17.38 -24.82
N TRP A 60 7.36 17.35 -23.62
CA TRP A 60 6.21 16.49 -23.36
C TRP A 60 4.96 16.98 -24.07
N THR A 61 4.22 16.05 -24.63
CA THR A 61 2.94 16.31 -25.28
C THR A 61 1.81 16.51 -24.27
N THR A 62 0.69 17.00 -24.72
CA THR A 62 -0.52 17.09 -23.89
C THR A 62 -0.95 15.72 -23.36
N ASP A 63 -0.72 14.65 -24.12
CA ASP A 63 -1.06 13.27 -23.69
C ASP A 63 -0.11 12.78 -22.59
N ASP A 64 1.17 13.12 -22.65
CA ASP A 64 2.14 12.83 -21.59
C ASP A 64 1.79 13.50 -20.26
N LEU A 65 1.10 14.64 -20.33
CA LEU A 65 0.67 15.43 -19.16
C LEU A 65 -0.74 15.11 -18.69
N LYS A 66 -1.44 14.17 -19.34
CA LYS A 66 -2.71 13.67 -18.82
C LYS A 66 -2.51 12.84 -17.58
N LEU A 67 -3.32 13.11 -16.57
CA LEU A 67 -3.37 12.39 -15.31
C LEU A 67 -4.79 11.91 -15.06
N THR A 68 -4.92 10.64 -14.74
CA THR A 68 -6.18 10.10 -14.21
C THR A 68 -6.03 9.95 -12.70
N VAL A 69 -6.84 10.69 -11.94
CA VAL A 69 -6.88 10.61 -10.48
C VAL A 69 -7.90 9.56 -10.04
N LEU A 70 -7.49 8.70 -9.12
CA LEU A 70 -8.36 7.82 -8.36
C LEU A 70 -8.55 8.42 -6.96
N TYR A 71 -9.79 8.69 -6.55
CA TYR A 71 -10.16 9.27 -5.28
C TYR A 71 -11.35 8.51 -4.67
N GLY A 72 -11.07 7.53 -3.84
CA GLY A 72 -12.09 6.59 -3.39
C GLY A 72 -12.67 5.81 -4.58
N THR A 73 -13.94 6.01 -4.86
CA THR A 73 -14.64 5.40 -6.01
C THR A 73 -14.69 6.28 -7.24
N LYS A 74 -14.22 7.52 -7.12
CA LYS A 74 -14.27 8.51 -8.21
C LYS A 74 -13.00 8.44 -9.03
N THR A 75 -13.15 8.49 -10.33
CA THR A 75 -12.07 8.55 -11.30
C THR A 75 -12.30 9.73 -12.24
N GLU A 76 -11.32 10.60 -12.36
CA GLU A 76 -11.38 11.76 -13.25
C GLU A 76 -10.06 11.96 -13.96
N THR A 77 -10.13 12.34 -15.23
CA THR A 77 -8.94 12.65 -16.03
C THR A 77 -8.84 14.16 -16.22
N PHE A 78 -7.63 14.68 -16.04
CA PHE A 78 -7.31 16.07 -16.28
C PHE A 78 -5.92 16.20 -16.91
N THR A 79 -5.68 17.32 -17.59
CA THR A 79 -4.37 17.64 -18.13
C THR A 79 -3.63 18.51 -17.15
N PHE A 80 -2.44 18.09 -16.72
CA PHE A 80 -1.56 18.90 -15.90
C PHE A 80 -0.95 20.02 -16.72
N ALA A 81 -1.04 21.25 -16.22
CA ALA A 81 -0.46 22.42 -16.84
C ALA A 81 0.62 23.00 -15.94
N SER A 82 1.89 22.86 -16.34
CA SER A 82 2.96 23.48 -15.59
C SER A 82 3.10 24.96 -15.91
N THR A 83 3.18 25.80 -14.86
CA THR A 83 3.45 27.23 -14.96
C THR A 83 4.94 27.55 -14.78
N ALA A 84 5.81 26.55 -14.55
CA ALA A 84 7.26 26.75 -14.43
C ALA A 84 7.84 27.39 -15.70
N ALA A 85 8.73 28.37 -15.52
CA ALA A 85 9.41 29.04 -16.62
C ALA A 85 10.38 28.10 -17.36
N ASP A 86 11.05 27.22 -16.62
CA ASP A 86 11.94 26.19 -17.16
C ASP A 86 11.28 24.80 -17.02
N LYS A 87 10.91 24.21 -18.16
CA LYS A 87 10.32 22.86 -18.23
C LYS A 87 11.33 21.73 -18.05
N LYS A 88 12.64 22.03 -18.17
CA LYS A 88 13.72 21.05 -17.95
C LYS A 88 14.02 20.85 -16.46
N ALA A 89 13.62 21.81 -15.62
CA ALA A 89 13.94 21.80 -14.20
C ALA A 89 12.77 22.29 -13.33
N VAL A 90 11.59 21.69 -13.53
CA VAL A 90 10.39 22.05 -12.74
C VAL A 90 10.60 21.65 -11.29
N SER A 91 10.56 22.61 -10.39
CA SER A 91 10.80 22.39 -8.95
C SER A 91 9.58 21.74 -8.26
N VAL A 92 9.80 21.16 -7.08
CA VAL A 92 8.70 20.68 -6.21
C VAL A 92 7.73 21.81 -5.86
N ALA A 93 8.24 23.04 -5.68
CA ALA A 93 7.39 24.22 -5.40
C ALA A 93 6.44 24.54 -6.56
N ASP A 94 6.94 24.48 -7.79
CA ASP A 94 6.12 24.68 -8.99
C ASP A 94 5.09 23.56 -9.11
N MET A 95 5.50 22.31 -8.91
CA MET A 95 4.57 21.16 -8.92
C MET A 95 3.45 21.34 -7.90
N VAL A 96 3.76 21.75 -6.66
CA VAL A 96 2.75 22.01 -5.63
C VAL A 96 1.75 23.07 -6.07
N LYS A 97 2.23 24.17 -6.63
CA LYS A 97 1.39 25.27 -7.13
C LYS A 97 0.46 24.79 -8.25
N ASP A 98 1.03 24.09 -9.23
CA ASP A 98 0.32 23.66 -10.43
C ASP A 98 -0.70 22.56 -10.10
N PHE A 99 -0.35 21.60 -9.22
CA PHE A 99 -1.32 20.60 -8.72
C PHE A 99 -2.47 21.25 -7.95
N ASN A 100 -2.23 22.21 -7.07
CA ASN A 100 -3.30 22.90 -6.35
C ASN A 100 -4.22 23.67 -7.30
N THR A 101 -3.70 24.22 -8.38
CA THR A 101 -4.51 24.85 -9.43
C THR A 101 -5.41 23.81 -10.12
N ALA A 102 -4.84 22.67 -10.51
CA ALA A 102 -5.59 21.57 -11.12
C ALA A 102 -6.65 21.00 -10.16
N PHE A 103 -6.32 20.80 -8.88
CA PHE A 103 -7.24 20.27 -7.86
C PHE A 103 -8.41 21.22 -7.59
N THR A 104 -8.21 22.51 -7.71
CA THR A 104 -9.33 23.48 -7.62
C THR A 104 -10.40 23.21 -8.67
N ALA A 105 -10.01 22.84 -9.89
CA ALA A 105 -10.94 22.47 -10.95
C ALA A 105 -11.65 21.12 -10.71
N LEU A 106 -11.09 20.24 -9.87
CA LEU A 106 -11.67 18.93 -9.52
C LEU A 106 -12.66 19.00 -8.33
N LYS A 107 -12.61 20.05 -7.52
CA LYS A 107 -13.51 20.21 -6.35
C LYS A 107 -15.01 20.12 -6.68
N PRO A 108 -15.54 20.73 -7.75
CA PRO A 108 -16.95 20.60 -8.12
C PRO A 108 -17.35 19.17 -8.45
N LYS A 109 -16.41 18.31 -8.88
CA LYS A 109 -16.63 16.89 -9.11
C LYS A 109 -16.54 16.04 -7.84
N GLY A 110 -16.31 16.69 -6.69
CA GLY A 110 -16.21 16.07 -5.38
C GLY A 110 -14.88 15.37 -5.12
N ILE A 111 -13.82 15.75 -5.85
CA ILE A 111 -12.44 15.32 -5.62
C ILE A 111 -11.73 16.45 -4.88
N LYS A 112 -11.46 16.24 -3.59
CA LYS A 112 -10.91 17.25 -2.70
C LYS A 112 -9.49 16.88 -2.31
N LEU A 113 -8.54 17.35 -3.08
CA LEU A 113 -7.11 17.11 -2.90
C LEU A 113 -6.37 18.42 -2.62
N LYS A 114 -5.24 18.28 -1.93
CA LYS A 114 -4.24 19.35 -1.75
C LYS A 114 -2.84 18.80 -1.95
N ALA A 115 -2.00 19.62 -2.57
CA ALA A 115 -0.56 19.39 -2.67
C ALA A 115 0.18 20.30 -1.70
N ALA A 116 1.23 19.80 -1.09
CA ALA A 116 2.12 20.55 -0.20
C ALA A 116 3.55 20.06 -0.35
N LYS A 117 4.50 20.88 0.08
CA LYS A 117 5.87 20.44 0.32
C LYS A 117 5.94 19.75 1.69
N THR A 118 6.65 18.64 1.77
CA THR A 118 6.95 18.01 3.04
C THR A 118 8.43 17.71 3.14
N VAL A 119 8.98 17.86 4.35
CA VAL A 119 10.35 17.48 4.68
C VAL A 119 10.29 16.20 5.51
N VAL A 120 11.09 15.21 5.17
CA VAL A 120 11.10 13.91 5.84
C VAL A 120 12.33 13.77 6.71
N GLY A 121 12.13 13.95 8.03
CA GLY A 121 13.14 13.72 9.07
C GLY A 121 14.17 14.84 9.20
N ALA A 122 14.88 14.85 10.34
CA ALA A 122 15.94 15.84 10.64
C ALA A 122 17.21 15.65 9.81
N ASP A 123 17.37 14.49 9.17
CA ASP A 123 18.58 14.12 8.44
C ASP A 123 18.51 14.31 6.92
N TYR A 124 17.38 14.76 6.38
CA TYR A 124 17.19 14.96 4.94
C TYR A 124 16.56 16.32 4.69
N ASP A 125 17.34 17.26 4.22
CA ASP A 125 16.89 18.58 3.71
C ASP A 125 16.08 18.49 2.41
N ALA A 126 15.66 17.27 2.05
CA ALA A 126 14.96 17.02 0.80
C ALA A 126 13.48 17.38 0.89
N GLU A 127 13.04 18.26 0.01
CA GLU A 127 11.64 18.61 -0.15
C GLU A 127 10.93 17.61 -1.06
N TYR A 128 9.85 17.00 -0.57
CA TYR A 128 9.01 16.10 -1.33
C TYR A 128 7.67 16.73 -1.67
N LEU A 129 7.14 16.40 -2.84
CA LEU A 129 5.73 16.62 -3.15
C LEU A 129 4.87 15.69 -2.31
N LYS A 130 3.99 16.22 -1.47
CA LYS A 130 2.99 15.41 -0.74
C LYS A 130 1.59 15.78 -1.19
N ILE A 131 0.81 14.79 -1.61
CA ILE A 131 -0.61 14.95 -1.98
C ILE A 131 -1.47 14.20 -0.96
N THR A 132 -2.46 14.90 -0.41
CA THR A 132 -3.43 14.35 0.56
C THR A 132 -4.84 14.80 0.19
N THR A 133 -5.85 14.24 0.83
CA THR A 133 -7.18 14.84 0.80
C THR A 133 -7.16 16.22 1.48
N GLU A 134 -8.10 17.08 1.14
CA GLU A 134 -8.16 18.44 1.69
C GLU A 134 -8.40 18.42 3.20
N ASN A 135 -9.29 17.54 3.66
CA ASN A 135 -9.56 17.31 5.09
C ASN A 135 -9.24 15.85 5.47
N ALA A 136 -8.81 15.63 6.70
CA ALA A 136 -8.42 14.30 7.18
C ALA A 136 -9.56 13.27 7.17
N GLY A 137 -10.83 13.70 7.21
CA GLY A 137 -12.00 12.81 7.19
C GLY A 137 -12.64 12.60 5.82
N ASP A 138 -12.13 13.23 4.75
CA ASP A 138 -12.75 13.14 3.42
C ASP A 138 -12.74 11.71 2.85
N LEU A 139 -11.71 10.92 3.17
CA LEU A 139 -11.59 9.51 2.83
C LEU A 139 -11.05 8.71 4.02
N PRO A 140 -11.55 7.48 4.25
CA PRO A 140 -10.95 6.60 5.25
C PRO A 140 -9.55 6.18 4.84
N PHE A 141 -8.69 5.84 5.82
CA PHE A 141 -7.25 5.55 5.60
C PHE A 141 -6.99 4.42 4.59
N PHE A 142 -7.95 3.52 4.40
CA PHE A 142 -7.86 2.40 3.46
C PHE A 142 -8.51 2.69 2.10
N ALA A 143 -9.14 3.85 1.90
CA ALA A 143 -9.70 4.18 0.60
C ALA A 143 -8.59 4.30 -0.46
N PRO A 144 -8.84 3.88 -1.71
CA PRO A 144 -7.84 4.02 -2.76
C PRO A 144 -7.66 5.49 -3.13
N ILE A 145 -6.39 5.89 -3.23
CA ILE A 145 -5.95 7.17 -3.79
C ILE A 145 -4.74 6.93 -4.68
N GLY A 146 -4.63 7.64 -5.78
CA GLY A 146 -3.48 7.53 -6.67
C GLY A 146 -3.69 8.29 -7.97
N PHE A 147 -2.63 8.31 -8.77
CA PHE A 147 -2.64 8.89 -10.09
C PHE A 147 -2.10 7.89 -11.11
N GLN A 148 -2.61 7.94 -12.32
CA GLN A 148 -2.15 7.17 -13.46
C GLN A 148 -1.72 8.12 -14.58
N GLY A 149 -0.78 7.68 -15.39
CA GLY A 149 -0.21 8.44 -16.48
C GLY A 149 1.29 8.65 -16.32
N LYS A 150 1.96 9.02 -17.40
CA LYS A 150 3.42 9.16 -17.47
C LYS A 150 3.98 10.12 -16.41
N LEU A 151 3.28 11.22 -16.15
CA LEU A 151 3.69 12.15 -15.10
C LEU A 151 3.56 11.56 -13.70
N ALA A 152 2.53 10.74 -13.44
CA ALA A 152 2.38 10.06 -12.15
C ALA A 152 3.54 9.08 -11.89
N GLU A 153 3.98 8.36 -12.90
CA GLU A 153 5.13 7.46 -12.82
C GLU A 153 6.43 8.21 -12.60
N LEU A 154 6.65 9.32 -13.35
CA LEU A 154 7.81 10.19 -13.16
C LEU A 154 7.89 10.68 -11.71
N LEU A 155 6.78 11.15 -11.16
CA LEU A 155 6.68 11.66 -9.80
C LEU A 155 6.66 10.57 -8.72
N GLY A 156 6.32 9.33 -9.08
CA GLY A 156 6.19 8.22 -8.14
C GLY A 156 4.94 8.30 -7.25
N ILE A 157 3.86 8.94 -7.74
CA ILE A 157 2.57 9.08 -7.03
C ILE A 157 1.50 8.10 -7.55
N VAL A 158 1.93 6.94 -8.04
CA VAL A 158 1.04 5.89 -8.53
C VAL A 158 0.28 5.27 -7.36
N GLY A 159 -0.99 5.00 -7.57
CA GLY A 159 -1.87 4.47 -6.54
C GLY A 159 -1.85 2.96 -6.39
N TYR A 160 -2.88 2.45 -5.71
CA TYR A 160 -3.10 1.04 -5.52
C TYR A 160 -3.58 0.36 -6.79
N VAL A 161 -3.05 -0.83 -7.03
CA VAL A 161 -3.59 -1.79 -8.00
C VAL A 161 -4.31 -2.89 -7.22
N SER A 162 -5.50 -3.25 -7.67
CA SER A 162 -6.38 -4.20 -7.02
C SER A 162 -6.50 -5.49 -7.82
N THR A 163 -6.70 -6.62 -7.12
CA THR A 163 -7.10 -7.89 -7.72
C THR A 163 -8.14 -8.58 -6.85
N LYS A 164 -9.11 -9.24 -7.49
CA LYS A 164 -10.11 -10.09 -6.83
C LYS A 164 -9.77 -11.58 -6.96
N GLU A 165 -8.65 -11.88 -7.62
CA GLU A 165 -8.25 -13.25 -7.99
C GLU A 165 -7.39 -13.95 -6.90
N ALA A 166 -7.23 -13.35 -5.73
CA ALA A 166 -6.51 -13.96 -4.63
C ALA A 166 -7.28 -15.16 -4.07
N LYS A 167 -6.67 -16.35 -4.11
CA LYS A 167 -7.23 -17.59 -3.55
C LYS A 167 -6.87 -17.77 -2.08
N SER A 168 -5.61 -17.49 -1.75
CA SER A 168 -5.12 -17.61 -0.39
C SER A 168 -4.05 -16.58 -0.09
N PHE A 169 -3.94 -16.24 1.18
CA PHE A 169 -2.86 -15.45 1.74
C PHE A 169 -2.44 -16.09 3.05
N LYS A 170 -1.16 -16.41 3.17
CA LYS A 170 -0.55 -16.97 4.38
C LYS A 170 0.55 -16.03 4.85
N ASP A 171 0.60 -15.81 6.14
CA ASP A 171 1.71 -15.11 6.79
C ASP A 171 2.29 -15.98 7.90
N ASP A 172 3.60 -15.92 8.06
CA ASP A 172 4.34 -16.60 9.12
C ASP A 172 5.40 -15.65 9.70
N PHE A 173 5.44 -15.53 11.03
CA PHE A 173 6.36 -14.62 11.70
C PHE A 173 7.72 -15.27 11.88
N GLU A 174 8.75 -14.62 11.36
CA GLU A 174 10.13 -14.98 11.61
C GLU A 174 10.54 -14.59 13.03
N LYS A 175 10.92 -15.57 13.84
CA LYS A 175 11.30 -15.40 15.23
C LYS A 175 12.79 -15.56 15.43
N GLU A 176 13.40 -14.67 16.18
CA GLU A 176 14.72 -14.83 16.75
C GLU A 176 14.58 -15.33 18.20
N SER A 177 15.13 -16.49 18.46
CA SER A 177 15.15 -17.04 19.83
C SER A 177 15.95 -16.13 20.76
N GLY A 178 15.38 -15.78 21.89
CA GLY A 178 16.06 -15.00 22.91
C GLY A 178 17.30 -15.73 23.46
N LYS A 179 18.35 -14.98 23.74
CA LYS A 179 19.58 -15.54 24.34
C LYS A 179 19.30 -16.08 25.72
N THR A 180 19.88 -17.23 26.01
CA THR A 180 19.92 -17.78 27.37
C THR A 180 21.26 -17.45 27.97
N VAL A 181 21.27 -16.79 29.13
CA VAL A 181 22.47 -16.45 29.88
C VAL A 181 22.39 -17.14 31.23
N ASP A 182 23.35 -18.02 31.50
CA ASP A 182 23.49 -18.68 32.77
C ASP A 182 24.44 -17.88 33.67
N ALA A 183 23.91 -17.36 34.76
CA ALA A 183 24.74 -16.75 35.79
C ALA A 183 25.38 -17.86 36.64
N THR A 184 26.68 -18.11 36.43
CA THR A 184 27.43 -19.14 37.13
C THR A 184 28.19 -18.55 38.31
N SER A 185 28.31 -19.30 39.38
CA SER A 185 29.29 -19.05 40.44
C SER A 185 30.12 -20.32 40.60
N GLY A 186 31.28 -20.26 41.28
CA GLY A 186 32.22 -21.36 41.38
C GLY A 186 31.67 -22.74 41.82
N HIS A 187 30.37 -22.83 42.07
CA HIS A 187 29.66 -24.06 42.52
C HIS A 187 28.48 -24.41 41.62
N GLY A 188 28.37 -23.85 40.44
CA GLY A 188 27.30 -24.17 39.45
C GLY A 188 26.49 -22.97 38.98
N ILE A 189 25.44 -23.27 38.20
CA ILE A 189 24.50 -22.29 37.65
C ILE A 189 23.60 -21.80 38.77
N ARG A 190 23.63 -20.48 39.08
CA ARG A 190 22.76 -19.86 40.10
C ARG A 190 21.41 -19.43 39.56
N CYS A 191 21.37 -18.94 38.33
CA CYS A 191 20.15 -18.65 37.64
C CYS A 191 20.35 -18.67 36.09
N THR A 192 19.32 -18.99 35.38
CA THR A 192 19.23 -18.92 33.91
C THR A 192 18.29 -17.79 33.58
N ILE A 193 18.78 -16.78 32.86
CA ILE A 193 17.95 -15.71 32.34
C ILE A 193 17.77 -15.97 30.85
N LYS A 194 16.51 -16.16 30.44
CA LYS A 194 16.16 -16.30 29.04
C LYS A 194 15.49 -15.00 28.56
N GLU A 195 16.09 -14.35 27.58
CA GLU A 195 15.44 -13.25 26.88
C GLU A 195 14.23 -13.77 26.12
N ALA A 196 13.19 -12.95 26.01
CA ALA A 196 12.02 -13.29 25.19
C ALA A 196 12.39 -13.36 23.71
N ASP A 197 11.75 -14.27 23.00
CA ASP A 197 11.86 -14.34 21.54
C ASP A 197 11.38 -13.03 20.90
N LYS A 198 12.12 -12.55 19.89
CA LYS A 198 11.78 -11.33 19.14
C LYS A 198 11.29 -11.69 17.75
N ILE A 199 10.24 -11.02 17.30
CA ILE A 199 9.80 -11.11 15.92
C ILE A 199 10.68 -10.20 15.08
N LYS A 200 11.36 -10.75 14.05
CA LYS A 200 12.23 -10.01 13.13
C LYS A 200 11.52 -9.54 11.87
N GLY A 201 10.62 -10.34 11.38
CA GLY A 201 9.96 -10.12 10.11
C GLY A 201 8.71 -10.99 9.95
N VAL A 202 8.12 -10.90 8.80
CA VAL A 202 7.00 -11.74 8.40
C VAL A 202 7.26 -12.28 6.99
N ASN A 203 7.13 -13.59 6.82
CA ASN A 203 7.12 -14.23 5.52
C ASN A 203 5.68 -14.29 5.02
N ILE A 204 5.47 -13.92 3.77
CA ILE A 204 4.16 -13.91 3.13
C ILE A 204 4.14 -14.83 1.92
N THR A 205 3.05 -15.53 1.74
CA THR A 205 2.76 -16.33 0.55
C THR A 205 1.34 -16.02 0.10
N ALA A 206 1.19 -15.61 -1.16
CA ALA A 206 -0.10 -15.33 -1.76
C ALA A 206 -0.28 -16.17 -3.02
N SER A 207 -1.42 -16.87 -3.15
CA SER A 207 -1.76 -17.60 -4.37
C SER A 207 -2.96 -16.96 -5.07
N PHE A 208 -2.92 -16.96 -6.40
CA PHE A 208 -3.91 -16.31 -7.25
C PHE A 208 -4.44 -17.29 -8.28
N ALA A 209 -5.74 -17.19 -8.60
CA ALA A 209 -6.33 -17.93 -9.72
C ALA A 209 -5.78 -17.44 -11.05
N SER A 210 -5.65 -16.14 -11.17
CA SER A 210 -5.08 -15.39 -12.28
C SER A 210 -4.45 -14.13 -11.69
N LEU A 211 -3.27 -13.76 -12.14
CA LEU A 211 -2.61 -12.54 -11.66
C LEU A 211 -2.56 -11.52 -12.78
N PRO A 212 -3.28 -10.39 -12.66
CA PRO A 212 -3.24 -9.35 -13.67
C PRO A 212 -1.81 -8.85 -13.90
N ASN A 213 -1.39 -8.72 -15.16
CA ASN A 213 -0.03 -8.30 -15.53
C ASN A 213 0.40 -7.00 -14.86
N LYS A 214 -0.53 -6.04 -14.73
CA LYS A 214 -0.27 -4.77 -14.03
C LYS A 214 0.06 -4.97 -12.54
N PHE A 215 -0.67 -5.86 -11.84
CA PHE A 215 -0.40 -6.18 -10.45
C PHE A 215 0.94 -6.89 -10.30
N PHE A 216 1.21 -7.87 -11.18
CA PHE A 216 2.47 -8.60 -11.21
C PHE A 216 3.66 -7.64 -11.42
N ALA A 217 3.61 -6.77 -12.44
CA ALA A 217 4.65 -5.79 -12.72
C ALA A 217 4.91 -4.85 -11.54
N LEU A 218 3.83 -4.42 -10.86
CA LEU A 218 3.95 -3.53 -9.71
C LEU A 218 4.73 -4.20 -8.56
N VAL A 219 4.41 -5.45 -8.23
CA VAL A 219 4.97 -6.13 -7.05
C VAL A 219 6.35 -6.72 -7.30
N THR A 220 6.67 -7.07 -8.53
CA THR A 220 7.96 -7.66 -8.91
C THR A 220 8.96 -6.64 -9.45
N GLY A 221 8.50 -5.44 -9.82
CA GLY A 221 9.33 -4.41 -10.43
C GLY A 221 9.52 -4.54 -11.93
N ASN A 222 8.83 -5.48 -12.56
CA ASN A 222 8.84 -5.66 -14.01
C ASN A 222 8.11 -4.52 -14.74
N THR A 223 8.30 -4.44 -16.05
CA THR A 223 7.68 -3.41 -16.89
C THR A 223 6.42 -3.95 -17.54
N TYR A 224 5.32 -3.22 -17.40
CA TYR A 224 4.06 -3.50 -18.07
C TYR A 224 3.68 -2.34 -18.99
N ASN A 225 3.39 -2.64 -20.24
CA ASN A 225 2.90 -1.69 -21.22
C ASN A 225 1.36 -1.78 -21.27
N GLU A 226 0.68 -0.75 -20.83
CA GLU A 226 -0.80 -0.71 -20.82
C GLU A 226 -1.41 -0.66 -22.23
N GLU A 227 -0.70 -0.08 -23.21
CA GLU A 227 -1.21 0.06 -24.58
C GLU A 227 -1.19 -1.27 -25.35
N THR A 228 -0.09 -2.04 -25.18
CA THR A 228 0.09 -3.31 -25.89
C THR A 228 -0.33 -4.52 -25.04
N GLY A 229 -0.50 -4.34 -23.71
CA GLY A 229 -0.80 -5.42 -22.77
C GLY A 229 0.41 -6.32 -22.48
N GLU A 230 1.60 -5.94 -22.94
CA GLU A 230 2.82 -6.74 -22.81
C GLU A 230 3.47 -6.57 -21.42
N LEU A 231 3.92 -7.68 -20.86
CA LEU A 231 4.68 -7.76 -19.64
C LEU A 231 6.11 -8.21 -19.95
N TYR A 232 7.07 -7.37 -19.66
CA TYR A 232 8.49 -7.69 -19.80
C TYR A 232 9.05 -8.11 -18.44
N ILE A 233 9.49 -9.38 -18.38
CA ILE A 233 10.13 -9.94 -17.19
C ILE A 233 11.63 -9.95 -17.50
N ASP A 234 12.37 -9.06 -16.87
CA ASP A 234 13.80 -9.01 -17.00
C ASP A 234 14.49 -9.25 -15.65
N ASN A 235 15.77 -9.56 -15.68
CA ASN A 235 16.56 -9.94 -14.52
C ASN A 235 17.19 -8.72 -13.82
N ALA A 236 16.72 -7.52 -14.13
CA ALA A 236 17.36 -6.28 -13.74
C ALA A 236 16.82 -5.70 -12.43
N GLY A 237 17.28 -6.19 -11.30
CA GLY A 237 17.20 -5.46 -10.05
C GLY A 237 16.45 -6.16 -8.90
N SER A 238 16.58 -5.58 -7.73
CA SER A 238 15.82 -6.02 -6.55
C SER A 238 14.36 -5.64 -6.70
N PRO A 239 13.42 -6.52 -6.33
CA PRO A 239 12.00 -6.18 -6.31
C PRO A 239 11.74 -4.92 -5.48
N PRO A 240 10.79 -4.07 -5.89
CA PRO A 240 10.49 -2.85 -5.16
C PRO A 240 9.88 -3.16 -3.79
N LEU A 241 10.03 -2.23 -2.86
CA LEU A 241 9.25 -2.27 -1.63
C LEU A 241 7.81 -1.90 -1.95
N VAL A 242 6.89 -2.78 -1.59
CA VAL A 242 5.46 -2.62 -1.79
C VAL A 242 4.70 -2.76 -0.48
N THR A 243 3.56 -2.16 -0.38
CA THR A 243 2.58 -2.47 0.65
C THR A 243 1.53 -3.41 0.08
N PHE A 244 1.16 -4.41 0.86
CA PHE A 244 0.00 -5.25 0.60
C PHE A 244 -1.09 -4.95 1.59
N ARG A 245 -2.32 -4.91 1.11
CA ARG A 245 -3.50 -4.96 1.96
C ARG A 245 -4.55 -5.87 1.35
N TYR A 246 -5.26 -6.58 2.19
CA TYR A 246 -6.40 -7.37 1.78
C TYR A 246 -7.53 -7.26 2.79
N PHE A 247 -8.73 -7.53 2.32
CA PHE A 247 -9.93 -7.43 3.12
C PHE A 247 -10.43 -8.83 3.47
N VAL A 248 -10.63 -9.08 4.75
CA VAL A 248 -11.17 -10.33 5.27
C VAL A 248 -12.64 -10.12 5.56
N GLU A 249 -13.46 -10.81 4.81
CA GLU A 249 -14.91 -10.82 4.96
C GLU A 249 -15.30 -11.93 5.91
N GLN A 250 -16.06 -11.61 6.95
CA GLN A 250 -16.54 -12.57 7.94
C GLN A 250 -18.04 -12.72 7.77
N TYR A 251 -18.49 -13.97 7.60
CA TYR A 251 -19.89 -14.33 7.45
C TYR A 251 -20.36 -15.06 8.69
N GLU A 252 -21.62 -14.87 9.07
CA GLU A 252 -22.28 -15.77 10.02
C GLU A 252 -22.50 -17.15 9.39
N LYS A 253 -22.37 -18.21 10.19
CA LYS A 253 -22.55 -19.58 9.71
C LYS A 253 -23.92 -19.75 9.03
N GLY A 254 -23.91 -20.21 7.79
CA GLY A 254 -25.13 -20.41 6.98
C GLY A 254 -25.54 -19.23 6.11
N GLN A 255 -24.81 -18.11 6.17
CA GLN A 255 -25.08 -16.92 5.34
C GLN A 255 -23.89 -16.63 4.42
N ASN A 256 -23.64 -17.51 3.46
CA ASN A 256 -22.54 -17.31 2.48
C ASN A 256 -22.98 -16.48 1.27
N THR A 257 -23.97 -15.62 1.42
CA THR A 257 -24.44 -14.78 0.32
C THR A 257 -23.57 -13.53 0.21
N LYS A 258 -23.01 -13.28 -0.97
CA LYS A 258 -22.22 -12.07 -1.27
C LYS A 258 -23.01 -10.83 -0.83
N GLY A 259 -22.42 -10.03 0.08
CA GLY A 259 -23.07 -8.83 0.64
C GLY A 259 -23.68 -9.01 2.04
N SER A 260 -23.77 -10.24 2.58
CA SER A 260 -24.24 -10.49 3.95
C SER A 260 -23.09 -10.66 4.94
N TYR A 261 -22.12 -9.75 4.89
CA TYR A 261 -20.99 -9.79 5.81
C TYR A 261 -21.41 -9.37 7.22
N ALA A 262 -21.00 -10.13 8.23
CA ALA A 262 -21.16 -9.72 9.62
C ALA A 262 -20.11 -8.68 10.02
N ARG A 263 -18.89 -8.83 9.51
CA ARG A 263 -17.76 -7.93 9.78
C ARG A 263 -16.77 -7.96 8.62
N VAL A 264 -16.00 -6.88 8.48
CA VAL A 264 -14.88 -6.82 7.56
C VAL A 264 -13.65 -6.28 8.29
N LYS A 265 -12.51 -6.91 8.03
CA LYS A 265 -11.22 -6.44 8.53
C LYS A 265 -10.30 -6.12 7.37
N VAL A 266 -9.59 -5.02 7.45
CA VAL A 266 -8.44 -4.75 6.59
C VAL A 266 -7.19 -5.26 7.27
N VAL A 267 -6.39 -6.04 6.53
CA VAL A 267 -5.07 -6.52 6.95
C VAL A 267 -4.04 -5.87 6.06
N ILE A 268 -3.04 -5.25 6.66
CA ILE A 268 -2.01 -4.47 5.96
C ILE A 268 -0.63 -5.00 6.34
N PHE A 269 0.18 -5.27 5.32
CA PHE A 269 1.61 -5.50 5.41
C PHE A 269 2.31 -4.29 4.80
N PRO A 270 2.82 -3.38 5.62
CA PRO A 270 3.15 -2.03 5.17
C PRO A 270 4.44 -1.92 4.38
N SER A 271 5.33 -2.92 4.45
CA SER A 271 6.60 -2.90 3.72
C SER A 271 7.03 -4.33 3.41
N CYS A 272 6.88 -4.74 2.16
CA CYS A 272 7.20 -6.07 1.69
C CYS A 272 8.03 -6.03 0.41
N GLN A 273 8.86 -7.05 0.21
CA GLN A 273 9.46 -7.39 -1.08
C GLN A 273 8.97 -8.77 -1.49
N THR A 274 8.59 -8.92 -2.76
CA THR A 274 8.07 -10.19 -3.27
C THR A 274 8.84 -10.65 -4.50
N THR A 275 8.97 -11.96 -4.64
CA THR A 275 9.47 -12.64 -5.82
C THR A 275 8.43 -13.62 -6.32
N PRO A 276 8.22 -13.73 -7.63
CA PRO A 276 7.37 -14.76 -8.18
C PRO A 276 8.08 -16.12 -8.07
N THR A 277 7.33 -17.17 -7.74
CA THR A 277 7.85 -18.54 -7.66
C THR A 277 7.70 -19.33 -8.95
N GLY A 278 7.27 -18.69 -10.02
CA GLY A 278 6.96 -19.33 -11.30
C GLY A 278 5.47 -19.62 -11.46
N SER A 279 5.07 -20.00 -12.64
CA SER A 279 3.73 -20.44 -12.97
C SER A 279 3.79 -21.81 -13.62
N GLU A 280 3.00 -22.75 -13.13
CA GLU A 280 2.77 -24.03 -13.81
C GLU A 280 1.48 -23.93 -14.62
N ALA A 281 1.54 -24.22 -15.89
CA ALA A 281 0.37 -24.38 -16.74
C ALA A 281 0.27 -25.85 -17.14
N SER A 282 -0.88 -26.48 -16.88
CA SER A 282 -1.21 -27.82 -17.36
C SER A 282 -2.52 -27.81 -18.13
N GLU A 283 -2.73 -28.82 -18.98
CA GLU A 283 -3.94 -28.92 -19.83
C GLU A 283 -5.25 -28.89 -19.03
N ASP A 284 -5.21 -29.33 -17.75
CA ASP A 284 -6.39 -29.45 -16.89
C ASP A 284 -6.47 -28.40 -15.78
N ALA A 285 -5.50 -27.49 -15.64
CA ALA A 285 -5.49 -26.45 -14.63
C ALA A 285 -4.77 -25.20 -15.11
N PHE A 286 -5.45 -24.06 -15.05
CA PHE A 286 -4.77 -22.77 -15.08
C PHE A 286 -3.87 -22.70 -13.85
N GLY A 287 -2.56 -22.65 -14.09
CA GLY A 287 -1.57 -22.65 -13.04
C GLY A 287 -1.79 -21.47 -12.09
N ALA A 288 -1.91 -21.76 -10.81
CA ALA A 288 -1.94 -20.73 -9.79
C ALA A 288 -0.59 -20.01 -9.78
N VAL A 289 -0.61 -18.69 -9.90
CA VAL A 289 0.60 -17.87 -9.71
C VAL A 289 0.79 -17.67 -8.21
N GLU A 290 1.96 -17.99 -7.72
CA GLU A 290 2.32 -17.79 -6.33
C GLU A 290 3.35 -16.67 -6.19
N LEU A 291 3.12 -15.78 -5.24
CA LEU A 291 4.06 -14.77 -4.81
C LEU A 291 4.54 -15.11 -3.42
N GLN A 292 5.85 -15.17 -3.26
CA GLN A 292 6.49 -15.29 -1.95
C GLN A 292 7.24 -14.00 -1.64
N GLY A 293 7.32 -13.66 -0.36
CA GLY A 293 8.02 -12.46 0.03
C GLY A 293 8.24 -12.36 1.52
N SER A 294 8.97 -11.33 1.88
CA SER A 294 9.22 -10.98 3.27
C SER A 294 8.79 -9.55 3.53
N GLY A 295 8.31 -9.29 4.75
CA GLY A 295 7.86 -7.99 5.18
C GLY A 295 8.52 -7.52 6.47
N GLY A 296 8.59 -6.20 6.60
CA GLY A 296 9.13 -5.51 7.77
C GLY A 296 8.20 -4.41 8.28
N GLU A 297 8.59 -3.83 9.41
CA GLU A 297 7.93 -2.63 9.92
C GLU A 297 8.12 -1.45 8.97
N ASN A 298 7.12 -0.61 8.86
CA ASN A 298 7.26 0.67 8.18
C ASN A 298 7.42 1.80 9.21
N LYS A 299 8.66 2.06 9.61
CA LYS A 299 8.99 3.10 10.59
C LYS A 299 8.61 4.51 10.12
N ARG A 300 8.64 4.77 8.81
CA ARG A 300 8.27 6.08 8.25
C ARG A 300 6.78 6.39 8.42
N SER A 301 5.94 5.37 8.37
CA SER A 301 4.50 5.48 8.62
C SER A 301 4.09 5.08 10.02
N ASN A 302 5.04 4.70 10.87
CA ASN A 302 4.76 4.18 12.22
C ASN A 302 3.79 2.98 12.21
N LEU A 303 4.00 2.07 11.25
CA LEU A 303 3.20 0.87 11.10
C LEU A 303 4.02 -0.38 11.47
N PRO A 304 3.41 -1.33 12.23
CA PRO A 304 4.05 -2.58 12.61
C PRO A 304 4.19 -3.53 11.41
N LEU A 305 4.84 -4.68 11.61
CA LEU A 305 4.97 -5.74 10.60
C LEU A 305 3.65 -6.13 9.93
N LYS A 306 2.59 -6.18 10.71
CA LYS A 306 1.23 -6.50 10.30
C LYS A 306 0.26 -5.63 11.08
N PHE A 307 -0.61 -4.94 10.39
CA PHE A 307 -1.66 -4.13 10.99
C PHE A 307 -3.03 -4.70 10.62
N ILE A 308 -3.91 -4.84 11.59
CA ILE A 308 -5.26 -5.36 11.39
C ILE A 308 -6.24 -4.41 12.04
N LYS A 309 -7.25 -3.98 11.29
CA LYS A 309 -8.32 -3.12 11.80
C LYS A 309 -9.68 -3.55 11.26
N GLU A 310 -10.67 -3.59 12.12
CA GLU A 310 -12.07 -3.74 11.71
C GLU A 310 -12.53 -2.42 11.08
N ILE A 311 -13.24 -2.51 9.96
CA ILE A 311 -13.75 -1.36 9.21
C ILE A 311 -15.27 -1.45 9.10
N SER A 312 -15.92 -0.30 8.90
CA SER A 312 -17.35 -0.28 8.73
C SER A 312 -17.79 -0.97 7.43
N LEU A 313 -18.91 -1.66 7.45
CA LEU A 313 -19.47 -2.29 6.24
C LEU A 313 -19.84 -1.26 5.19
N ALA A 314 -20.31 -0.08 5.59
CA ALA A 314 -20.64 1.01 4.68
C ALA A 314 -19.41 1.49 3.92
N ASP A 315 -18.29 1.73 4.62
CA ASP A 315 -17.04 2.15 3.98
C ASP A 315 -16.46 1.04 3.08
N TYR A 316 -16.54 -0.22 3.51
CA TYR A 316 -16.09 -1.35 2.70
C TYR A 316 -16.88 -1.45 1.40
N THR A 317 -18.19 -1.41 1.47
CA THR A 317 -19.06 -1.46 0.28
C THR A 317 -18.80 -0.25 -0.62
N GLN A 318 -18.66 0.92 -0.03
CA GLN A 318 -18.44 2.16 -0.78
C GLN A 318 -17.07 2.22 -1.47
N TYR A 319 -15.98 1.82 -0.81
CA TYR A 319 -14.62 2.11 -1.30
C TYR A 319 -13.84 0.89 -1.79
N VAL A 320 -14.35 -0.32 -1.58
CA VAL A 320 -13.61 -1.55 -1.92
C VAL A 320 -14.39 -2.42 -2.90
N GLN A 321 -15.69 -2.55 -2.72
CA GLN A 321 -16.51 -3.42 -3.58
C GLN A 321 -17.05 -2.74 -4.85
N SER A 322 -17.02 -1.42 -4.88
CA SER A 322 -17.52 -0.61 -6.02
C SER A 322 -16.71 -0.82 -7.31
#